data_f1dd2a8625f5735c56f439b57b228f4d
#
_entry.id   f1dd2a8625f5735c56f439b57b228f4d
#
_cell.length_a   1.000
_cell.length_b   1.000
_cell.length_c   1.000
_cell.angle_alpha   90.00
_cell.angle_beta   90.00
_cell.angle_gamma   90.00
#
_symmetry.space_group_name_H-M   'P 1'
#
loop_
_entity.id
_entity.type
_entity.pdbx_description
1 polymer ?
#
loop_
_entity_poly.entity_id
_entity_poly.type
_entity_poly.pdbx_seq_one_letter_code
_entity_poly.pdbx_strand_id
1 'polypeptide(L)'
;SLLAALNLSETVTSPICKLAEYTRKISKGNFELEDIQVASRDEVGELAVAFNRMKDDIRRLIEELNQKSQVEARLHQQELKNIRMDELLKESQLLALQSQINPHFLFNTLNSISRSAQYETPDVTTALIRNLADLFRYNLDHFNRLSTVEEELEIVAKYIYIQQHRFGERIQYAVRVEETDSDYLIPSMTLQPLVENAIIHGIENLEFGGTILVDVSCRGGFLRIRICDNGCGIERERLREIWLGNDEKRRGH
;
A
#
# COMPACT_ATOMS: atom_id res chain seq x y z
N SER A 1 33.20 36.76 73.88
CA SER A 1 32.19 35.70 73.86
C SER A 1 31.02 35.91 72.85
N LEU A 2 30.55 37.18 72.64
CA LEU A 2 29.48 37.46 71.68
C LEU A 2 29.93 37.25 70.20
N LEU A 3 31.14 37.64 69.85
CA LEU A 3 31.79 37.49 68.57
C LEU A 3 32.01 36.02 68.21
N ALA A 4 32.30 35.13 69.16
CA ALA A 4 32.44 33.69 68.93
C ALA A 4 31.06 32.99 68.64
N ALA A 5 30.02 33.48 69.33
CA ALA A 5 28.63 32.95 69.07
C ALA A 5 28.09 33.42 67.73
N LEU A 6 28.39 34.65 67.32
CA LEU A 6 28.03 35.16 65.98
C LEU A 6 28.77 34.40 64.87
N ASN A 7 30.07 34.16 65.06
CA ASN A 7 30.86 33.35 64.06
C ASN A 7 30.39 31.91 63.94
N LEU A 8 30.03 31.27 65.06
CA LEU A 8 29.49 29.88 65.05
C LEU A 8 28.10 29.83 64.38
N SER A 9 27.31 30.88 64.53
CA SER A 9 26.00 31.00 63.90
C SER A 9 26.11 31.15 62.37
N GLU A 10 27.06 31.93 61.85
CA GLU A 10 27.24 32.13 60.41
C GLU A 10 27.98 30.98 59.72
N THR A 11 28.95 30.35 60.39
CA THR A 11 29.75 29.29 59.76
C THR A 11 29.16 27.93 59.87
N VAL A 12 28.32 27.62 60.86
CA VAL A 12 27.76 26.27 61.06
C VAL A 12 26.23 26.25 60.96
N THR A 13 25.57 27.13 61.73
CA THR A 13 24.09 27.04 61.85
C THR A 13 23.36 27.46 60.56
N SER A 14 23.80 28.55 59.92
CA SER A 14 23.16 29.05 58.67
C SER A 14 23.24 28.04 57.50
N PRO A 15 24.39 27.43 57.17
CA PRO A 15 24.50 26.41 56.15
C PRO A 15 23.66 25.17 56.42
N ILE A 16 23.60 24.67 57.66
CA ILE A 16 22.78 23.53 58.06
C ILE A 16 21.29 23.82 57.86
N CYS A 17 20.84 25.01 58.22
CA CYS A 17 19.45 25.43 57.98
C CYS A 17 19.12 25.50 56.50
N LYS A 18 20.03 25.98 55.63
CA LYS A 18 19.88 25.99 54.18
C LYS A 18 19.81 24.59 53.63
N LEU A 19 20.67 23.65 54.05
CA LEU A 19 20.64 22.25 53.67
C LEU A 19 19.29 21.60 54.02
N ALA A 20 18.78 21.84 55.23
CA ALA A 20 17.49 21.32 55.65
C ALA A 20 16.32 21.90 54.81
N GLU A 21 16.35 23.18 54.47
CA GLU A 21 15.36 23.83 53.61
C GLU A 21 15.42 23.27 52.20
N TYR A 22 16.59 23.13 51.62
CA TYR A 22 16.78 22.58 50.25
C TYR A 22 16.38 21.10 50.16
N THR A 23 16.71 20.29 51.17
CA THR A 23 16.25 18.92 51.28
C THR A 23 14.72 18.85 51.27
N ARG A 24 14.04 19.76 51.93
CA ARG A 24 12.57 19.84 51.95
C ARG A 24 12.01 20.28 50.59
N LYS A 25 12.70 21.14 49.83
CA LYS A 25 12.29 21.53 48.48
C LYS A 25 12.48 20.40 47.47
N ILE A 26 13.61 19.69 47.55
CA ILE A 26 13.92 18.52 46.74
C ILE A 26 12.88 17.38 46.99
N SER A 27 12.53 17.13 48.26
CA SER A 27 11.50 16.11 48.59
C SER A 27 10.10 16.42 48.02
N LYS A 28 9.87 17.69 47.66
CA LYS A 28 8.63 18.13 46.95
C LYS A 28 8.77 18.20 45.42
N GLY A 29 9.87 17.71 44.88
CA GLY A 29 10.12 17.70 43.45
C GLY A 29 10.72 18.95 42.85
N ASN A 30 11.17 19.90 43.66
CA ASN A 30 11.86 21.10 43.18
C ASN A 30 13.36 20.86 43.17
N PHE A 31 13.90 20.60 41.99
CA PHE A 31 15.33 20.36 41.75
C PHE A 31 16.05 21.59 41.14
N GLU A 32 15.30 22.66 40.80
CA GLU A 32 15.85 23.91 40.26
C GLU A 32 16.28 24.86 41.42
N LEU A 33 17.27 24.41 42.18
CA LEU A 33 17.80 25.15 43.28
C LEU A 33 19.26 25.56 42.98
N GLU A 34 19.61 26.77 43.35
CA GLU A 34 21.02 27.21 43.28
C GLU A 34 21.89 26.35 44.18
N ASP A 35 23.20 26.32 43.90
CA ASP A 35 24.14 25.60 44.73
C ASP A 35 24.27 26.24 46.12
N ILE A 36 24.36 25.40 47.14
CA ILE A 36 24.65 25.85 48.47
C ILE A 36 26.13 26.26 48.52
N GLN A 37 26.34 27.56 48.60
CA GLN A 37 27.69 28.10 48.76
C GLN A 37 28.06 28.14 50.24
N VAL A 38 29.12 27.42 50.61
CA VAL A 38 29.67 27.38 51.96
C VAL A 38 31.15 27.70 51.88
N ALA A 39 31.54 28.76 52.54
CA ALA A 39 32.92 29.20 52.57
C ALA A 39 33.78 28.42 53.58
N SER A 40 33.21 27.48 54.31
CA SER A 40 33.89 26.65 55.31
C SER A 40 34.65 25.50 54.63
N ARG A 41 35.82 25.16 55.16
CA ARG A 41 36.68 24.05 54.76
C ARG A 41 36.59 22.87 55.75
N ASP A 42 35.53 22.82 56.51
CA ASP A 42 35.23 21.79 57.51
C ASP A 42 34.20 20.77 56.96
N GLU A 43 33.71 19.88 57.80
CA GLU A 43 32.74 18.84 57.49
C GLU A 43 31.43 19.43 56.94
N VAL A 44 31.08 20.66 57.28
CA VAL A 44 29.88 21.35 56.75
C VAL A 44 30.07 21.73 55.30
N GLY A 45 31.29 22.16 54.94
CA GLY A 45 31.64 22.46 53.53
C GLY A 45 31.62 21.20 52.66
N GLU A 46 32.19 20.09 53.16
CA GLU A 46 32.15 18.80 52.48
C GLU A 46 30.70 18.29 52.25
N LEU A 47 29.85 18.45 53.27
CA LEU A 47 28.43 18.08 53.18
C LEU A 47 27.68 18.91 52.13
N ALA A 48 27.95 20.21 52.03
CA ALA A 48 27.35 21.08 51.04
C ALA A 48 27.77 20.68 49.60
N VAL A 49 29.05 20.37 49.41
CA VAL A 49 29.54 19.88 48.10
C VAL A 49 28.88 18.54 47.71
N ALA A 50 28.83 17.58 48.65
CA ALA A 50 28.19 16.29 48.42
C ALA A 50 26.70 16.45 48.11
N PHE A 51 26.00 17.36 48.78
CA PHE A 51 24.60 17.67 48.54
C PHE A 51 24.36 18.27 47.14
N ASN A 52 25.17 19.25 46.73
CA ASN A 52 25.06 19.85 45.40
C ASN A 52 25.28 18.79 44.32
N ARG A 53 26.29 17.94 44.48
CA ARG A 53 26.55 16.84 43.55
C ARG A 53 25.37 15.86 43.46
N MET A 54 24.80 15.44 44.59
CA MET A 54 23.63 14.59 44.63
C MET A 54 22.44 15.25 43.94
N LYS A 55 22.17 16.55 44.16
CA LYS A 55 21.12 17.32 43.49
C LYS A 55 21.29 17.28 41.97
N ASP A 56 22.52 17.52 41.50
CA ASP A 56 22.81 17.54 40.05
C ASP A 56 22.69 16.14 39.40
N ASP A 57 23.13 15.11 40.11
CA ASP A 57 22.98 13.73 39.66
C ASP A 57 21.50 13.32 39.54
N ILE A 58 20.68 13.67 40.52
CA ILE A 58 19.24 13.42 40.48
C ILE A 58 18.59 14.18 39.32
N ARG A 59 18.94 15.44 39.13
CA ARG A 59 18.42 16.24 38.02
C ARG A 59 18.77 15.64 36.70
N ARG A 60 20.02 15.20 36.48
CA ARG A 60 20.45 14.51 35.25
C ARG A 60 19.67 13.22 35.02
N LEU A 61 19.47 12.39 36.06
CA LEU A 61 18.68 11.15 35.95
C LEU A 61 17.23 11.43 35.56
N ILE A 62 16.61 12.47 36.09
CA ILE A 62 15.26 12.89 35.72
C ILE A 62 15.18 13.30 34.24
N GLU A 63 16.17 14.09 33.79
CA GLU A 63 16.27 14.51 32.39
C GLU A 63 16.44 13.31 31.45
N GLU A 64 17.32 12.37 31.79
CA GLU A 64 17.53 11.13 31.04
C GLU A 64 16.26 10.24 30.97
N LEU A 65 15.57 10.09 32.12
CA LEU A 65 14.29 9.34 32.16
C LEU A 65 13.21 9.99 31.30
N ASN A 66 13.09 11.31 31.35
CA ASN A 66 12.13 12.06 30.54
C ASN A 66 12.42 11.91 29.03
N GLN A 67 13.70 12.03 28.66
CA GLN A 67 14.12 11.82 27.26
C GLN A 67 13.80 10.39 26.79
N LYS A 68 14.14 9.39 27.61
CA LYS A 68 13.86 7.99 27.32
C LYS A 68 12.36 7.72 27.15
N SER A 69 11.55 8.24 28.06
CA SER A 69 10.08 8.12 27.98
C SER A 69 9.51 8.76 26.71
N GLN A 70 10.05 9.93 26.30
CA GLN A 70 9.61 10.58 25.06
C GLN A 70 10.00 9.77 23.81
N VAL A 71 11.20 9.18 23.80
CA VAL A 71 11.64 8.31 22.69
C VAL A 71 10.77 7.07 22.61
N GLU A 72 10.51 6.41 23.74
CA GLU A 72 9.63 5.23 23.79
C GLU A 72 8.21 5.55 23.30
N ALA A 73 7.64 6.68 23.72
CA ALA A 73 6.33 7.13 23.25
C ALA A 73 6.31 7.38 21.73
N ARG A 74 7.37 7.98 21.18
CA ARG A 74 7.48 8.20 19.72
C ARG A 74 7.60 6.89 18.94
N LEU A 75 8.44 5.96 19.43
CA LEU A 75 8.60 4.63 18.83
C LEU A 75 7.26 3.89 18.80
N HIS A 76 6.57 3.84 19.93
CA HIS A 76 5.25 3.19 20.01
C HIS A 76 4.23 3.81 19.06
N GLN A 77 4.21 5.15 18.94
CA GLN A 77 3.33 5.83 17.99
C GLN A 77 3.69 5.49 16.53
N GLN A 78 4.97 5.31 16.24
CA GLN A 78 5.44 4.96 14.90
C GLN A 78 5.09 3.50 14.55
N GLU A 79 5.23 2.58 15.52
CA GLU A 79 4.79 1.18 15.36
C GLU A 79 3.30 1.07 15.06
N LEU A 80 2.46 1.79 15.81
CA LEU A 80 1.02 1.82 15.55
C LEU A 80 0.68 2.36 14.16
N LYS A 81 1.39 3.40 13.69
CA LYS A 81 1.22 3.91 12.32
C LYS A 81 1.62 2.87 11.26
N ASN A 82 2.71 2.17 11.47
CA ASN A 82 3.17 1.14 10.56
C ASN A 82 2.17 -0.03 10.46
N ILE A 83 1.66 -0.51 11.60
CA ILE A 83 0.62 -1.56 11.64
C ILE A 83 -0.62 -1.11 10.86
N ARG A 84 -1.10 0.11 11.10
CA ARG A 84 -2.28 0.63 10.40
C ARG A 84 -2.05 0.79 8.89
N MET A 85 -0.83 1.18 8.49
CA MET A 85 -0.47 1.28 7.07
C MET A 85 -0.45 -0.08 6.39
N ASP A 86 0.06 -1.11 7.07
CA ASP A 86 0.08 -2.49 6.58
C ASP A 86 -1.35 -3.06 6.45
N GLU A 87 -2.25 -2.78 7.40
CA GLU A 87 -3.66 -3.14 7.31
C GLU A 87 -4.35 -2.49 6.11
N LEU A 88 -4.17 -1.17 5.92
CA LEU A 88 -4.73 -0.44 4.78
C LEU A 88 -4.18 -0.95 3.44
N LEU A 89 -2.92 -1.32 3.40
CA LEU A 89 -2.30 -1.89 2.21
C LEU A 89 -2.89 -3.26 1.87
N LYS A 90 -3.09 -4.12 2.87
CA LYS A 90 -3.77 -5.41 2.70
C LYS A 90 -5.21 -5.26 2.26
N GLU A 91 -5.95 -4.33 2.86
CA GLU A 91 -7.34 -4.04 2.47
C GLU A 91 -7.40 -3.53 1.02
N SER A 92 -6.50 -2.61 0.64
CA SER A 92 -6.40 -2.11 -0.74
C SER A 92 -6.05 -3.22 -1.73
N GLN A 93 -5.15 -4.14 -1.36
CA GLN A 93 -4.82 -5.31 -2.19
C GLN A 93 -6.01 -6.24 -2.36
N LEU A 94 -6.77 -6.51 -1.28
CA LEU A 94 -7.99 -7.33 -1.36
C LEU A 94 -9.06 -6.68 -2.24
N LEU A 95 -9.28 -5.38 -2.12
CA LEU A 95 -10.22 -4.64 -2.97
C LEU A 95 -9.78 -4.66 -4.43
N ALA A 96 -8.49 -4.51 -4.71
CA ALA A 96 -7.94 -4.62 -6.06
C ALA A 96 -8.17 -6.03 -6.64
N LEU A 97 -7.94 -7.09 -5.87
CA LEU A 97 -8.21 -8.47 -6.27
C LEU A 97 -9.71 -8.70 -6.52
N GLN A 98 -10.59 -8.19 -5.65
CA GLN A 98 -12.04 -8.31 -5.83
C GLN A 98 -12.55 -7.55 -7.06
N SER A 99 -11.96 -6.39 -7.38
CA SER A 99 -12.35 -5.60 -8.55
C SER A 99 -11.96 -6.25 -9.89
N GLN A 100 -11.01 -7.17 -9.88
CA GLN A 100 -10.59 -7.91 -11.07
C GLN A 100 -11.57 -9.01 -11.48
N ILE A 101 -12.40 -9.47 -10.54
CA ILE A 101 -13.49 -10.39 -10.87
C ILE A 101 -14.66 -9.52 -11.31
N ASN A 102 -14.91 -9.42 -12.62
CA ASN A 102 -16.11 -8.77 -13.13
C ASN A 102 -17.36 -9.61 -12.73
N PRO A 103 -18.16 -9.16 -11.72
CA PRO A 103 -19.28 -9.96 -11.23
C PRO A 103 -20.32 -10.20 -12.31
N HIS A 104 -20.51 -9.23 -13.19
CA HIS A 104 -21.45 -9.34 -14.30
C HIS A 104 -21.03 -10.41 -15.32
N PHE A 105 -19.72 -10.48 -15.64
CA PHE A 105 -19.20 -11.56 -16.49
C PHE A 105 -19.42 -12.93 -15.84
N LEU A 106 -19.13 -13.05 -14.54
CA LEU A 106 -19.31 -14.31 -13.81
C LEU A 106 -20.77 -14.78 -13.84
N PHE A 107 -21.73 -13.92 -13.47
CA PHE A 107 -23.14 -14.26 -13.48
C PHE A 107 -23.64 -14.64 -14.87
N ASN A 108 -23.24 -13.90 -15.90
CA ASN A 108 -23.63 -14.18 -17.27
C ASN A 108 -23.06 -15.51 -17.78
N THR A 109 -21.81 -15.83 -17.41
CA THR A 109 -21.17 -17.09 -17.77
C THR A 109 -21.84 -18.28 -17.07
N LEU A 110 -22.14 -18.16 -15.77
CA LEU A 110 -22.87 -19.20 -15.03
C LEU A 110 -24.27 -19.45 -15.60
N ASN A 111 -24.98 -18.40 -16.00
CA ASN A 111 -26.27 -18.52 -16.66
C ASN A 111 -26.15 -19.22 -18.03
N SER A 112 -25.10 -18.93 -18.80
CA SER A 112 -24.81 -19.59 -20.06
C SER A 112 -24.48 -21.07 -19.85
N ILE A 113 -23.68 -21.42 -18.87
CA ILE A 113 -23.36 -22.79 -18.48
C ILE A 113 -24.63 -23.54 -18.07
N SER A 114 -25.49 -22.92 -17.25
CA SER A 114 -26.77 -23.53 -16.83
C SER A 114 -27.69 -23.82 -18.01
N ARG A 115 -27.74 -22.91 -18.97
CA ARG A 115 -28.52 -23.09 -20.19
C ARG A 115 -27.94 -24.20 -21.08
N SER A 116 -26.61 -24.18 -21.28
CA SER A 116 -25.91 -25.22 -22.04
C SER A 116 -26.15 -26.63 -21.47
N ALA A 117 -26.12 -26.75 -20.15
CA ALA A 117 -26.38 -28.01 -19.45
C ALA A 117 -27.80 -28.55 -19.67
N GLN A 118 -28.77 -27.71 -20.03
CA GLN A 118 -30.15 -28.12 -20.28
C GLN A 118 -30.42 -28.47 -21.75
N TYR A 119 -29.74 -27.81 -22.68
CA TYR A 119 -30.11 -27.85 -24.11
C TYR A 119 -28.99 -28.31 -25.03
N GLU A 120 -27.77 -28.49 -24.54
CA GLU A 120 -26.61 -28.84 -25.36
C GLU A 120 -25.94 -30.13 -24.89
N THR A 121 -24.86 -30.51 -25.57
CA THR A 121 -24.09 -31.70 -25.22
C THR A 121 -23.25 -31.48 -23.94
N PRO A 122 -22.97 -32.51 -23.13
CA PRO A 122 -22.13 -32.44 -21.97
C PRO A 122 -20.70 -31.88 -22.26
N ASP A 123 -20.22 -32.08 -23.49
CA ASP A 123 -18.89 -31.62 -23.91
C ASP A 123 -18.79 -30.09 -23.94
N VAL A 124 -19.81 -29.41 -24.45
CA VAL A 124 -19.87 -27.95 -24.51
C VAL A 124 -19.91 -27.36 -23.10
N THR A 125 -20.77 -27.91 -22.25
CA THR A 125 -20.87 -27.49 -20.84
C THR A 125 -19.55 -27.70 -20.12
N THR A 126 -18.89 -28.83 -20.33
CA THR A 126 -17.57 -29.12 -19.72
C THR A 126 -16.50 -28.16 -20.22
N ALA A 127 -16.49 -27.82 -21.51
CA ALA A 127 -15.57 -26.88 -22.11
C ALA A 127 -15.75 -25.46 -21.51
N LEU A 128 -16.99 -25.00 -21.34
CA LEU A 128 -17.29 -23.70 -20.69
C LEU A 128 -16.79 -23.63 -19.25
N ILE A 129 -17.05 -24.69 -18.47
CA ILE A 129 -16.59 -24.78 -17.08
C ILE A 129 -15.06 -24.77 -17.02
N ARG A 130 -14.40 -25.53 -17.88
CA ARG A 130 -12.92 -25.59 -17.93
C ARG A 130 -12.31 -24.24 -18.28
N ASN A 131 -12.79 -23.59 -19.34
CA ASN A 131 -12.30 -22.28 -19.76
C ASN A 131 -12.53 -21.22 -18.67
N LEU A 132 -13.67 -21.24 -17.99
CA LEU A 132 -13.94 -20.34 -16.86
C LEU A 132 -12.96 -20.59 -15.70
N ALA A 133 -12.74 -21.84 -15.32
CA ALA A 133 -11.81 -22.20 -14.25
C ALA A 133 -10.36 -21.79 -14.58
N ASP A 134 -9.93 -21.97 -15.85
CA ASP A 134 -8.60 -21.57 -16.29
C ASP A 134 -8.42 -20.06 -16.27
N LEU A 135 -9.43 -19.26 -16.68
CA LEU A 135 -9.42 -17.81 -16.56
C LEU A 135 -9.25 -17.34 -15.10
N PHE A 136 -10.02 -17.91 -14.18
CA PHE A 136 -9.89 -17.56 -12.78
C PHE A 136 -8.56 -17.96 -12.20
N ARG A 137 -8.06 -19.16 -12.52
CA ARG A 137 -6.75 -19.60 -12.04
C ARG A 137 -5.65 -18.69 -12.55
N TYR A 138 -5.68 -18.33 -13.83
CA TYR A 138 -4.70 -17.43 -14.42
C TYR A 138 -4.72 -16.06 -13.71
N ASN A 139 -5.90 -15.48 -13.49
CA ASN A 139 -6.03 -14.18 -12.83
C ASN A 139 -5.51 -14.20 -11.38
N LEU A 140 -5.66 -15.32 -10.66
CA LEU A 140 -5.17 -15.46 -9.30
C LEU A 140 -3.66 -15.71 -9.23
N ASP A 141 -3.12 -16.56 -10.12
CA ASP A 141 -1.73 -17.02 -10.05
C ASP A 141 -0.74 -16.04 -10.68
N HIS A 142 -1.19 -15.25 -11.67
CA HIS A 142 -0.34 -14.34 -12.45
C HIS A 142 -0.49 -12.86 -12.06
N PHE A 143 -1.18 -12.58 -10.98
CA PHE A 143 -1.32 -11.20 -10.52
C PHE A 143 0.06 -10.55 -10.28
N ASN A 144 0.29 -9.40 -10.94
CA ASN A 144 1.53 -8.62 -10.84
C ASN A 144 2.81 -9.38 -11.26
N ARG A 145 2.68 -10.29 -12.23
CA ARG A 145 3.79 -11.05 -12.82
C ARG A 145 3.97 -10.69 -14.30
N LEU A 146 5.01 -11.22 -14.90
CA LEU A 146 5.17 -11.19 -16.35
C LEU A 146 4.71 -12.54 -16.91
N SER A 147 4.06 -12.49 -18.06
CA SER A 147 3.62 -13.65 -18.84
C SER A 147 4.12 -13.52 -20.28
N THR A 148 4.20 -14.62 -20.99
CA THR A 148 4.49 -14.57 -22.40
C THR A 148 3.29 -14.05 -23.19
N VAL A 149 3.54 -13.51 -24.38
CA VAL A 149 2.45 -13.10 -25.29
C VAL A 149 1.56 -14.28 -25.66
N GLU A 150 2.12 -15.48 -25.79
CA GLU A 150 1.40 -16.70 -26.09
C GLU A 150 0.42 -17.06 -24.97
N GLU A 151 0.85 -17.02 -23.69
CA GLU A 151 -0.01 -17.25 -22.55
C GLU A 151 -1.18 -16.26 -22.50
N GLU A 152 -0.93 -14.97 -22.73
CA GLU A 152 -1.97 -13.95 -22.80
C GLU A 152 -2.96 -14.19 -23.94
N LEU A 153 -2.48 -14.61 -25.12
CA LEU A 153 -3.34 -14.96 -26.26
C LEU A 153 -4.18 -16.20 -25.97
N GLU A 154 -3.64 -17.22 -25.29
CA GLU A 154 -4.41 -18.37 -24.85
C GLU A 154 -5.56 -17.99 -23.90
N ILE A 155 -5.28 -17.12 -22.95
CA ILE A 155 -6.28 -16.63 -22.00
C ILE A 155 -7.37 -15.83 -22.72
N VAL A 156 -6.99 -14.98 -23.65
CA VAL A 156 -7.94 -14.26 -24.52
C VAL A 156 -8.80 -15.23 -25.33
N ALA A 157 -8.22 -16.28 -25.90
CA ALA A 157 -8.99 -17.27 -26.67
C ALA A 157 -10.02 -17.99 -25.79
N LYS A 158 -9.69 -18.35 -24.53
CA LYS A 158 -10.62 -18.94 -23.57
C LYS A 158 -11.76 -17.97 -23.20
N TYR A 159 -11.44 -16.70 -23.01
CA TYR A 159 -12.43 -15.64 -22.76
C TYR A 159 -13.39 -15.48 -23.96
N ILE A 160 -12.83 -15.40 -25.16
CA ILE A 160 -13.60 -15.30 -26.42
C ILE A 160 -14.53 -16.51 -26.61
N TYR A 161 -14.06 -17.73 -26.35
CA TYR A 161 -14.88 -18.93 -26.42
C TYR A 161 -16.14 -18.81 -25.56
N ILE A 162 -16.01 -18.34 -24.32
CA ILE A 162 -17.15 -18.11 -23.43
C ILE A 162 -18.08 -17.03 -23.98
N GLN A 163 -17.55 -15.95 -24.52
CA GLN A 163 -18.34 -14.85 -25.08
C GLN A 163 -19.06 -15.28 -26.39
N GLN A 164 -18.39 -16.03 -27.26
CA GLN A 164 -19.01 -16.59 -28.47
C GLN A 164 -20.16 -17.53 -28.15
N HIS A 165 -20.04 -18.31 -27.07
CA HIS A 165 -21.13 -19.16 -26.61
C HIS A 165 -22.34 -18.33 -26.11
N ARG A 166 -22.08 -17.16 -25.48
CA ARG A 166 -23.13 -16.25 -25.00
C ARG A 166 -23.81 -15.49 -26.13
N PHE A 167 -23.04 -14.98 -27.09
CA PHE A 167 -23.51 -14.07 -28.14
C PHE A 167 -23.68 -14.74 -29.50
N GLY A 168 -23.31 -16.00 -29.64
CA GLY A 168 -23.34 -16.74 -30.89
C GLY A 168 -22.33 -16.22 -31.91
N GLU A 169 -22.68 -16.34 -33.18
CA GLU A 169 -21.83 -15.89 -34.30
C GLU A 169 -21.63 -14.37 -34.39
N ARG A 170 -22.25 -13.62 -33.51
CA ARG A 170 -22.11 -12.15 -33.46
C ARG A 170 -20.69 -11.68 -33.09
N ILE A 171 -19.86 -12.53 -32.46
CA ILE A 171 -18.49 -12.22 -32.13
C ILE A 171 -17.55 -13.02 -33.01
N GLN A 172 -16.87 -12.33 -33.93
CA GLN A 172 -15.80 -12.90 -34.73
C GLN A 172 -14.45 -12.47 -34.09
N TYR A 173 -13.54 -13.44 -33.99
CA TYR A 173 -12.22 -13.21 -33.40
C TYR A 173 -11.15 -13.79 -34.32
N ALA A 174 -10.10 -13.02 -34.56
CA ALA A 174 -8.95 -13.44 -35.32
C ALA A 174 -7.65 -12.98 -34.65
N VAL A 175 -6.63 -13.83 -34.71
CA VAL A 175 -5.27 -13.51 -34.24
C VAL A 175 -4.33 -13.62 -35.41
N ARG A 176 -3.45 -12.65 -35.58
CA ARG A 176 -2.33 -12.67 -36.51
C ARG A 176 -1.05 -12.49 -35.71
N VAL A 177 -0.17 -13.44 -35.76
CA VAL A 177 1.15 -13.37 -35.16
C VAL A 177 2.17 -13.45 -36.29
N GLU A 178 2.93 -12.35 -36.52
CA GLU A 178 4.12 -12.43 -37.35
C GLU A 178 5.15 -13.30 -36.60
N GLU A 179 5.88 -14.18 -37.29
CA GLU A 179 6.90 -15.03 -36.69
C GLU A 179 7.85 -14.19 -35.82
N THR A 180 7.78 -14.39 -34.54
CA THR A 180 8.64 -13.72 -33.57
C THR A 180 9.47 -14.79 -32.89
N ASP A 181 10.79 -14.65 -32.98
CA ASP A 181 11.77 -15.61 -32.44
C ASP A 181 11.86 -15.57 -30.91
N SER A 182 10.89 -15.02 -30.18
CA SER A 182 11.17 -14.73 -28.78
C SER A 182 9.94 -14.81 -27.88
N ASP A 183 10.18 -15.39 -26.76
CA ASP A 183 9.33 -15.36 -25.56
C ASP A 183 9.24 -13.95 -24.97
N TYR A 184 8.64 -13.01 -25.71
CA TYR A 184 8.42 -11.67 -25.19
C TYR A 184 7.54 -11.72 -23.95
N LEU A 185 8.07 -11.17 -22.87
CA LEU A 185 7.36 -11.04 -21.61
C LEU A 185 6.63 -9.69 -21.55
N ILE A 186 5.35 -9.74 -21.25
CA ILE A 186 4.51 -8.56 -20.99
C ILE A 186 3.88 -8.67 -19.60
N PRO A 187 3.44 -7.58 -18.99
CA PRO A 187 2.66 -7.68 -17.76
C PRO A 187 1.45 -8.57 -17.98
N SER A 188 1.23 -9.54 -17.12
CA SER A 188 0.04 -10.40 -17.18
C SER A 188 -1.23 -9.56 -17.09
N MET A 189 -2.32 -10.09 -17.63
CA MET A 189 -3.61 -9.42 -17.73
C MET A 189 -3.57 -8.11 -18.56
N THR A 190 -2.71 -8.05 -19.57
CA THR A 190 -2.62 -6.90 -20.49
C THR A 190 -3.62 -7.00 -21.63
N LEU A 191 -3.74 -8.18 -22.27
CA LEU A 191 -4.57 -8.34 -23.47
C LEU A 191 -6.06 -8.57 -23.14
N GLN A 192 -6.34 -9.34 -22.10
CA GLN A 192 -7.71 -9.68 -21.72
C GLN A 192 -8.58 -8.45 -21.46
N PRO A 193 -8.20 -7.45 -20.65
CA PRO A 193 -9.03 -6.26 -20.41
C PRO A 193 -9.27 -5.42 -21.67
N LEU A 194 -8.33 -5.40 -22.60
CA LEU A 194 -8.49 -4.65 -23.85
C LEU A 194 -9.51 -5.33 -24.78
N VAL A 195 -9.46 -6.67 -24.86
CA VAL A 195 -10.45 -7.44 -25.62
C VAL A 195 -11.82 -7.39 -24.94
N GLU A 196 -11.88 -7.43 -23.61
CA GLU A 196 -13.11 -7.25 -22.85
C GLU A 196 -13.75 -5.89 -23.15
N ASN A 197 -12.97 -4.82 -23.15
CA ASN A 197 -13.46 -3.49 -23.52
C ASN A 197 -14.00 -3.43 -24.96
N ALA A 198 -13.31 -4.08 -25.91
CA ALA A 198 -13.77 -4.15 -27.29
C ALA A 198 -15.13 -4.87 -27.41
N ILE A 199 -15.36 -5.92 -26.62
CA ILE A 199 -16.65 -6.61 -26.61
C ILE A 199 -17.73 -5.76 -25.94
N ILE A 200 -17.52 -5.35 -24.69
CA ILE A 200 -18.55 -4.69 -23.88
C ILE A 200 -18.93 -3.33 -24.45
N HIS A 201 -17.94 -2.54 -24.82
CA HIS A 201 -18.17 -1.16 -25.27
C HIS A 201 -18.23 -1.01 -26.79
N GLY A 202 -17.59 -1.93 -27.53
CA GLY A 202 -17.57 -1.87 -28.99
C GLY A 202 -18.69 -2.67 -29.64
N ILE A 203 -18.88 -3.93 -29.26
CA ILE A 203 -19.64 -4.90 -30.05
C ILE A 203 -20.98 -5.29 -29.43
N GLU A 204 -21.09 -5.38 -28.10
CA GLU A 204 -22.28 -5.93 -27.40
C GLU A 204 -23.59 -5.29 -27.86
N ASN A 205 -23.60 -4.01 -28.13
CA ASN A 205 -24.77 -3.23 -28.52
C ASN A 205 -25.02 -3.17 -30.04
N LEU A 206 -24.16 -3.78 -30.86
CA LEU A 206 -24.36 -3.81 -32.31
C LEU A 206 -25.36 -4.90 -32.70
N GLU A 207 -26.31 -4.57 -33.58
CA GLU A 207 -27.33 -5.56 -34.07
C GLU A 207 -26.69 -6.73 -34.84
N PHE A 208 -25.67 -6.43 -35.65
CA PHE A 208 -25.05 -7.40 -36.56
C PHE A 208 -23.77 -8.05 -36.02
N GLY A 209 -23.43 -7.74 -34.77
CA GLY A 209 -22.19 -8.23 -34.17
C GLY A 209 -20.95 -7.49 -34.67
N GLY A 210 -19.78 -7.98 -34.32
CA GLY A 210 -18.51 -7.35 -34.65
C GLY A 210 -17.34 -8.30 -34.70
N THR A 211 -16.23 -7.79 -35.21
CA THR A 211 -14.97 -8.50 -35.37
C THR A 211 -13.90 -7.88 -34.48
N ILE A 212 -13.13 -8.71 -33.80
CA ILE A 212 -11.95 -8.34 -33.04
C ILE A 212 -10.73 -8.98 -33.70
N LEU A 213 -9.76 -8.16 -34.07
CA LEU A 213 -8.48 -8.61 -34.59
C LEU A 213 -7.38 -8.27 -33.59
N VAL A 214 -6.63 -9.29 -33.16
CA VAL A 214 -5.39 -9.12 -32.42
C VAL A 214 -4.22 -9.36 -33.35
N ASP A 215 -3.38 -8.36 -33.52
CA ASP A 215 -2.24 -8.35 -34.43
C ASP A 215 -0.97 -8.18 -33.63
N VAL A 216 -0.08 -9.17 -33.66
CA VAL A 216 1.18 -9.20 -32.92
C VAL A 216 2.33 -9.19 -33.91
N SER A 217 3.22 -8.23 -33.78
CA SER A 217 4.39 -8.13 -34.65
C SER A 217 5.62 -7.64 -33.88
N CYS A 218 6.81 -8.04 -34.32
CA CYS A 218 8.07 -7.55 -33.80
C CYS A 218 8.86 -6.84 -34.89
N ARG A 219 9.19 -5.57 -34.67
CA ARG A 219 9.99 -4.76 -35.63
C ARG A 219 11.02 -3.92 -34.89
N GLY A 220 12.26 -4.05 -35.30
CA GLY A 220 13.35 -3.24 -34.75
C GLY A 220 13.57 -3.43 -33.24
N GLY A 221 13.33 -4.65 -32.72
CA GLY A 221 13.46 -4.96 -31.30
C GLY A 221 12.29 -4.49 -30.43
N PHE A 222 11.22 -3.97 -31.04
CA PHE A 222 10.00 -3.57 -30.33
C PHE A 222 8.86 -4.54 -30.62
N LEU A 223 8.24 -5.04 -29.54
CA LEU A 223 7.00 -5.77 -29.62
C LEU A 223 5.85 -4.78 -29.84
N ARG A 224 5.05 -5.01 -30.89
CA ARG A 224 3.84 -4.26 -31.16
C ARG A 224 2.65 -5.17 -31.11
N ILE A 225 1.71 -4.91 -30.22
CA ILE A 225 0.43 -5.59 -30.14
C ILE A 225 -0.65 -4.57 -30.48
N ARG A 226 -1.53 -4.93 -31.41
CA ARG A 226 -2.65 -4.11 -31.86
C ARG A 226 -3.93 -4.89 -31.68
N ILE A 227 -4.89 -4.32 -31.00
CA ILE A 227 -6.25 -4.85 -30.87
C ILE A 227 -7.16 -3.89 -31.60
N CYS A 228 -7.86 -4.40 -32.61
CA CYS A 228 -8.79 -3.61 -33.43
C CYS A 228 -10.16 -4.26 -33.34
N ASP A 229 -11.17 -3.45 -33.11
CA ASP A 229 -12.57 -3.81 -33.23
C ASP A 229 -13.26 -2.95 -34.29
N ASN A 230 -14.37 -3.44 -34.84
CA ASN A 230 -15.23 -2.68 -35.73
C ASN A 230 -16.51 -2.23 -35.02
N GLY A 231 -16.43 -2.00 -33.73
CA GLY A 231 -17.50 -1.58 -32.85
C GLY A 231 -17.98 -0.15 -33.07
N CYS A 232 -18.79 0.37 -32.15
CA CYS A 232 -19.36 1.72 -32.24
C CYS A 232 -18.30 2.83 -32.10
N GLY A 233 -17.07 2.50 -31.69
CA GLY A 233 -15.99 3.47 -31.45
C GLY A 233 -16.21 4.32 -30.20
N ILE A 234 -15.34 5.32 -30.03
CA ILE A 234 -15.38 6.26 -28.90
C ILE A 234 -15.67 7.67 -29.43
N GLU A 235 -16.63 8.35 -28.84
CA GLU A 235 -16.95 9.74 -29.19
C GLU A 235 -15.73 10.66 -28.96
N ARG A 236 -15.55 11.64 -29.87
CA ARG A 236 -14.37 12.53 -29.85
C ARG A 236 -14.23 13.31 -28.55
N GLU A 237 -15.31 13.69 -27.91
CA GLU A 237 -15.32 14.41 -26.65
C GLU A 237 -14.81 13.51 -25.52
N ARG A 238 -15.31 12.28 -25.46
CA ARG A 238 -14.88 11.28 -24.49
C ARG A 238 -13.40 10.88 -24.66
N LEU A 239 -12.95 10.78 -25.91
CA LEU A 239 -11.55 10.53 -26.22
C LEU A 239 -10.65 11.66 -25.69
N ARG A 240 -11.06 12.92 -25.85
CA ARG A 240 -10.34 14.09 -25.31
C ARG A 240 -10.27 14.06 -23.77
N GLU A 241 -11.36 13.74 -23.10
CA GLU A 241 -11.38 13.63 -21.63
C GLU A 241 -10.39 12.56 -21.14
N ILE A 242 -10.34 11.40 -21.80
CA ILE A 242 -9.40 10.32 -21.46
C ILE A 242 -7.95 10.79 -21.61
N TRP A 243 -7.63 11.53 -22.67
CA TRP A 243 -6.29 12.06 -22.92
C TRP A 243 -5.93 13.21 -21.97
N LEU A 244 -6.82 14.15 -21.72
CA LEU A 244 -6.60 15.30 -20.83
C LEU A 244 -6.55 14.90 -19.35
N GLY A 245 -7.40 13.98 -18.91
CA GLY A 245 -7.40 13.48 -17.54
C GLY A 245 -6.12 12.71 -17.15
N ASN A 246 -5.41 12.14 -18.14
CA ASN A 246 -4.09 11.56 -17.93
C ASN A 246 -2.97 12.60 -17.80
N ASP A 247 -3.09 13.77 -18.40
CA ASP A 247 -2.09 14.86 -18.31
C ASP A 247 -2.13 15.58 -16.95
N GLU A 248 -3.29 15.74 -16.34
CA GLU A 248 -3.40 16.33 -14.99
C GLU A 248 -2.78 15.43 -13.91
N LYS A 249 -2.93 14.12 -14.02
CA LYS A 249 -2.29 13.16 -13.10
C LYS A 249 -0.76 13.07 -13.26
N ARG A 250 -0.21 13.39 -14.44
CA ARG A 250 1.25 13.42 -14.70
C ARG A 250 1.92 14.70 -14.24
N ARG A 251 1.21 15.81 -14.10
CA ARG A 251 1.75 17.12 -13.67
C ARG A 251 1.68 17.35 -12.15
N GLY A 252 1.13 16.41 -11.39
CA GLY A 252 0.96 16.48 -9.94
C GLY A 252 1.97 15.69 -9.11
N HIS A 253 3.13 15.33 -9.70
CA HIS A 253 4.26 14.70 -8.99
C HIS A 253 5.55 15.44 -9.25
#